data_9c1f3972cbf794b92ee1005baf734abb
#
_entry.id   9c1f3972cbf794b92ee1005baf734abb
#
_cell.length_a   1.000
_cell.length_b   1.000
_cell.length_c   1.000
_cell.angle_alpha   90.00
_cell.angle_beta   90.00
_cell.angle_gamma   90.00
#
_symmetry.space_group_name_H-M   'P 1'
#
loop_
_entity.id
_entity.type
_entity.pdbx_description
1 polymer ?
#
loop_
_entity_poly.entity_id
_entity_poly.type
_entity_poly.pdbx_seq_one_letter_code
_entity_poly.pdbx_strand_id
1 'polypeptide(L)'
;MMVIGTTNAQAQGVVPAQKGEKAFTLEDLNFGGNNYRNMVAKNRWCTWWGDELIHQDIDACYLVNKKNGKETKLFGINDINQAIGNTKDIKVHALYNAEFPFSGKSIVMVSNGSKTYYVDWKKRKLVSEQDYEDGESLLEANAQQTAFAYLKDSNLYVRIANALNGKNAKRANAKDVQLSTDGSRSIVYGQSVHRDEFGISKGTFWSPNGEKLAFYR
;
A
#
# COMPACT_ATOMS: atom_id res chain seq x y z
N MET A 1 42.30 49.08 -36.08
CA MET A 1 42.26 49.10 -34.58
C MET A 1 40.88 48.65 -34.18
N MET A 2 40.77 47.41 -33.77
CA MET A 2 39.47 46.79 -33.50
C MET A 2 39.26 46.84 -31.96
N VAL A 3 38.24 47.56 -31.53
CA VAL A 3 37.90 47.67 -30.10
C VAL A 3 36.98 46.48 -29.75
N ILE A 4 37.49 45.52 -29.00
CA ILE A 4 36.69 44.44 -28.46
C ILE A 4 36.04 44.99 -27.18
N GLY A 5 34.75 45.28 -27.29
CA GLY A 5 33.93 45.62 -26.13
C GLY A 5 33.68 44.37 -25.28
N THR A 6 34.22 44.32 -24.09
CA THR A 6 33.88 43.36 -23.06
C THR A 6 32.49 43.70 -22.49
N THR A 7 31.46 42.98 -22.86
CA THR A 7 30.18 43.04 -22.17
C THR A 7 30.35 42.33 -20.83
N ASN A 8 30.41 43.10 -19.76
CA ASN A 8 30.25 42.59 -18.40
C ASN A 8 28.82 42.05 -18.28
N ALA A 9 28.65 40.72 -18.30
CA ALA A 9 27.44 40.12 -17.85
C ALA A 9 27.31 40.39 -16.35
N GLN A 10 26.56 41.40 -15.99
CA GLN A 10 26.14 41.58 -14.61
C GLN A 10 25.24 40.41 -14.26
N ALA A 11 25.69 39.57 -13.33
CA ALA A 11 24.83 38.59 -12.72
C ALA A 11 23.59 39.34 -12.18
N GLN A 12 22.40 38.98 -12.66
CA GLN A 12 21.15 39.51 -12.13
C GLN A 12 21.20 39.32 -10.61
N GLY A 13 21.09 40.44 -9.87
CA GLY A 13 21.21 40.44 -8.42
C GLY A 13 20.30 39.41 -7.81
N VAL A 14 20.84 38.56 -6.97
CA VAL A 14 20.09 37.61 -6.17
C VAL A 14 19.05 38.42 -5.39
N VAL A 15 17.77 38.20 -5.63
CA VAL A 15 16.69 38.80 -4.84
C VAL A 15 16.88 38.31 -3.41
N PRO A 16 17.08 39.20 -2.42
CA PRO A 16 17.27 38.77 -1.04
C PRO A 16 16.02 37.99 -0.59
N ALA A 17 16.22 36.84 0.06
CA ALA A 17 15.14 36.11 0.68
C ALA A 17 14.38 37.02 1.67
N GLN A 18 13.05 36.93 1.68
CA GLN A 18 12.25 37.64 2.67
C GLN A 18 12.59 37.10 4.07
N LYS A 19 12.34 37.90 5.10
CA LYS A 19 12.64 37.53 6.49
C LYS A 19 11.97 36.22 6.86
N GLY A 20 12.74 35.16 7.13
CA GLY A 20 12.27 33.84 7.45
C GLY A 20 12.34 32.85 6.27
N GLU A 21 12.70 33.28 5.05
CA GLU A 21 12.90 32.41 3.91
C GLU A 21 14.39 32.14 3.68
N LYS A 22 14.73 30.90 3.39
CA LYS A 22 16.07 30.49 2.99
C LYS A 22 16.21 30.56 1.47
N ALA A 23 17.15 31.33 0.95
CA ALA A 23 17.52 31.25 -0.46
C ALA A 23 18.22 29.91 -0.73
N PHE A 24 17.83 29.24 -1.82
CA PHE A 24 18.48 28.00 -2.25
C PHE A 24 19.90 28.25 -2.76
N THR A 25 20.82 27.38 -2.36
CA THR A 25 22.15 27.29 -2.93
C THR A 25 22.23 26.20 -3.99
N LEU A 26 23.28 26.19 -4.80
CA LEU A 26 23.52 25.08 -5.75
C LEU A 26 23.69 23.74 -5.03
N GLU A 27 24.28 23.76 -3.81
CA GLU A 27 24.37 22.59 -2.96
C GLU A 27 23.01 22.03 -2.53
N ASP A 28 22.07 22.91 -2.20
CA ASP A 28 20.72 22.53 -1.82
C ASP A 28 19.97 21.88 -3.00
N LEU A 29 20.24 22.33 -4.23
CA LEU A 29 19.57 21.87 -5.45
C LEU A 29 20.27 20.68 -6.12
N ASN A 30 21.44 20.27 -5.62
CA ASN A 30 22.17 19.12 -6.17
C ASN A 30 21.44 17.82 -5.84
N PHE A 31 20.81 17.20 -6.85
CA PHE A 31 20.09 15.93 -6.70
C PHE A 31 21.00 14.84 -6.11
N GLY A 32 20.61 14.28 -4.96
CA GLY A 32 21.40 13.30 -4.23
C GLY A 32 22.55 13.88 -3.41
N GLY A 33 22.74 15.21 -3.39
CA GLY A 33 23.73 15.88 -2.54
C GLY A 33 23.36 15.85 -1.06
N ASN A 34 24.30 16.23 -0.20
CA ASN A 34 24.13 16.16 1.26
C ASN A 34 22.91 16.95 1.77
N ASN A 35 22.59 18.08 1.14
CA ASN A 35 21.49 18.94 1.55
C ASN A 35 20.15 18.57 0.89
N TYR A 36 20.16 17.78 -0.19
CA TYR A 36 18.97 17.47 -0.96
C TYR A 36 17.83 16.89 -0.11
N ARG A 37 18.14 15.96 0.80
CA ARG A 37 17.14 15.33 1.68
C ARG A 37 16.45 16.33 2.62
N ASN A 38 17.10 17.45 2.95
CA ASN A 38 16.53 18.50 3.78
C ASN A 38 15.58 19.42 2.98
N MET A 39 15.66 19.36 1.64
CA MET A 39 14.89 20.20 0.73
C MET A 39 13.66 19.52 0.16
N VAL A 40 13.59 18.19 0.25
CA VAL A 40 12.40 17.43 -0.15
C VAL A 40 11.39 17.37 0.98
N ALA A 41 10.14 17.60 0.66
CA ALA A 41 9.06 17.35 1.63
C ALA A 41 9.12 15.91 2.13
N LYS A 42 8.99 15.73 3.44
CA LYS A 42 8.86 14.39 4.00
C LYS A 42 7.61 13.73 3.42
N ASN A 43 7.82 12.58 2.81
CA ASN A 43 6.69 11.80 2.29
C ASN A 43 5.83 11.33 3.46
N ARG A 44 4.54 11.61 3.39
CA ARG A 44 3.56 11.13 4.36
C ARG A 44 2.64 10.17 3.65
N TRP A 45 2.72 8.90 4.00
CA TRP A 45 1.77 7.90 3.52
C TRP A 45 0.49 8.02 4.31
N CYS A 46 -0.59 8.35 3.63
CA CYS A 46 -1.89 8.48 4.24
C CYS A 46 -2.91 7.62 3.49
N THR A 47 -3.84 7.03 4.23
CA THR A 47 -4.95 6.26 3.68
C THR A 47 -6.25 6.63 4.39
N TRP A 48 -7.38 6.35 3.75
CA TRP A 48 -8.69 6.56 4.34
C TRP A 48 -9.19 5.29 5.03
N TRP A 49 -9.75 5.45 6.21
CA TRP A 49 -10.48 4.44 6.95
C TRP A 49 -11.91 4.93 7.17
N GLY A 50 -12.78 4.68 6.20
CA GLY A 50 -14.06 5.36 6.07
C GLY A 50 -13.85 6.88 5.89
N ASP A 51 -14.40 7.68 6.79
CA ASP A 51 -14.23 9.13 6.79
C ASP A 51 -12.99 9.60 7.59
N GLU A 52 -12.23 8.70 8.19
CA GLU A 52 -11.08 9.05 8.99
C GLU A 52 -9.79 8.95 8.18
N LEU A 53 -8.89 9.93 8.33
CA LEU A 53 -7.57 9.93 7.69
C LEU A 53 -6.56 9.29 8.63
N ILE A 54 -5.85 8.29 8.11
CA ILE A 54 -4.77 7.60 8.81
C ILE A 54 -3.43 7.98 8.19
N HIS A 55 -2.51 8.47 8.99
CA HIS A 55 -1.12 8.60 8.62
C HIS A 55 -0.39 7.30 8.99
N GLN A 56 0.32 6.75 8.01
CA GLN A 56 1.06 5.50 8.13
C GLN A 56 2.56 5.82 8.13
N ASP A 57 3.25 5.43 9.18
CA ASP A 57 4.70 5.50 9.27
C ASP A 57 5.30 4.08 9.27
N ILE A 58 6.61 3.96 9.29
CA ILE A 58 7.29 2.67 9.30
C ILE A 58 6.91 1.88 10.55
N ASP A 59 6.86 2.53 11.70
CA ASP A 59 6.71 1.87 13.01
C ASP A 59 5.35 2.08 13.68
N ALA A 60 4.49 2.95 13.16
CA ALA A 60 3.19 3.24 13.76
C ALA A 60 2.17 3.79 12.76
N CYS A 61 0.89 3.66 13.09
CA CYS A 61 -0.21 4.33 12.41
C CYS A 61 -0.89 5.32 13.35
N TYR A 62 -1.31 6.47 12.78
CA TYR A 62 -1.86 7.60 13.53
C TYR A 62 -3.19 8.04 12.91
N LEU A 63 -4.15 8.34 13.76
CA LEU A 63 -5.36 9.05 13.36
C LEU A 63 -5.04 10.54 13.22
N VAL A 64 -5.36 11.12 12.07
CA VAL A 64 -5.15 12.54 11.79
C VAL A 64 -6.45 13.31 12.06
N ASN A 65 -6.40 14.29 12.94
CA ASN A 65 -7.55 15.16 13.17
C ASN A 65 -7.78 16.07 11.97
N LYS A 66 -8.91 15.92 11.30
CA LYS A 66 -9.27 16.64 10.07
C LYS A 66 -9.35 18.17 10.22
N LYS A 67 -9.53 18.70 11.44
CA LYS A 67 -9.65 20.13 11.69
C LYS A 67 -8.30 20.83 11.90
N ASN A 68 -7.37 20.17 12.55
CA ASN A 68 -6.11 20.81 12.98
C ASN A 68 -4.85 20.01 12.63
N GLY A 69 -4.99 18.84 11.97
CA GLY A 69 -3.87 18.00 11.57
C GLY A 69 -3.14 17.30 12.73
N LYS A 70 -3.63 17.42 13.97
CA LYS A 70 -3.01 16.75 15.11
C LYS A 70 -3.14 15.24 14.99
N GLU A 71 -2.05 14.53 15.23
CA GLU A 71 -1.97 13.08 15.14
C GLU A 71 -2.11 12.42 16.51
N THR A 72 -2.87 11.33 16.53
CA THR A 72 -3.03 10.47 17.70
C THR A 72 -2.66 9.04 17.31
N LYS A 73 -1.68 8.46 17.99
CA LYS A 73 -1.23 7.08 17.70
C LYS A 73 -2.38 6.10 17.92
N LEU A 74 -2.63 5.26 16.92
CA LEU A 74 -3.61 4.16 16.99
C LEU A 74 -2.95 2.89 17.51
N PHE A 75 -1.83 2.49 16.89
CA PHE A 75 -1.05 1.31 17.27
C PHE A 75 0.38 1.42 16.72
N GLY A 76 1.28 0.62 17.26
CA GLY A 76 2.63 0.48 16.78
C GLY A 76 2.90 -0.89 16.16
N ILE A 77 4.01 -0.99 15.44
CA ILE A 77 4.45 -2.24 14.81
C ILE A 77 4.66 -3.37 15.83
N ASN A 78 5.10 -3.03 17.04
CA ASN A 78 5.27 -4.02 18.12
C ASN A 78 3.93 -4.61 18.58
N ASP A 79 2.86 -3.80 18.63
CA ASP A 79 1.52 -4.27 18.98
C ASP A 79 1.02 -5.27 17.93
N ILE A 80 1.28 -4.99 16.66
CA ILE A 80 0.94 -5.87 15.53
C ILE A 80 1.74 -7.17 15.59
N ASN A 81 3.06 -7.06 15.74
CA ASN A 81 3.93 -8.24 15.79
C ASN A 81 3.60 -9.15 16.98
N GLN A 82 3.28 -8.58 18.14
CA GLN A 82 2.79 -9.38 19.28
C GLN A 82 1.48 -10.12 18.94
N ALA A 83 0.54 -9.45 18.29
CA ALA A 83 -0.75 -10.05 17.92
C ALA A 83 -0.62 -11.21 16.94
N ILE A 84 0.34 -11.17 16.02
CA ILE A 84 0.59 -12.21 15.01
C ILE A 84 1.52 -13.33 15.49
N GLY A 85 2.15 -13.19 16.67
CA GLY A 85 2.99 -14.23 17.28
C GLY A 85 4.49 -13.92 17.39
N ASN A 86 4.97 -12.80 16.85
CA ASN A 86 6.33 -12.26 17.03
C ASN A 86 7.48 -13.28 16.91
N THR A 87 7.40 -14.20 15.95
CA THR A 87 8.52 -15.12 15.63
C THR A 87 9.41 -14.52 14.53
N LYS A 88 10.63 -15.05 14.38
CA LYS A 88 11.58 -14.56 13.39
C LYS A 88 11.03 -14.59 11.95
N ASP A 89 10.17 -15.59 11.68
CA ASP A 89 9.60 -15.86 10.35
C ASP A 89 8.24 -15.19 10.11
N ILE A 90 7.66 -14.55 11.16
CA ILE A 90 6.32 -13.97 11.13
C ILE A 90 6.37 -12.49 11.53
N LYS A 91 7.39 -11.75 11.11
CA LYS A 91 7.54 -10.36 11.53
C LYS A 91 7.15 -9.40 10.41
N VAL A 92 6.22 -8.48 10.70
CA VAL A 92 5.98 -7.31 9.86
C VAL A 92 7.08 -6.29 10.13
N HIS A 93 7.66 -5.72 9.09
CA HIS A 93 8.81 -4.82 9.17
C HIS A 93 8.46 -3.34 8.99
N ALA A 94 7.29 -3.03 8.44
CA ALA A 94 6.84 -1.67 8.23
C ALA A 94 5.31 -1.59 8.15
N LEU A 95 4.74 -0.44 8.52
CA LEU A 95 3.30 -0.19 8.52
C LEU A 95 2.86 0.81 7.44
N TYR A 96 3.77 1.38 6.65
CA TYR A 96 3.41 2.33 5.59
C TYR A 96 2.53 1.72 4.48
N ASN A 97 2.50 0.40 4.36
CA ASN A 97 1.62 -0.35 3.44
C ASN A 97 0.44 -1.01 4.17
N ALA A 98 0.16 -0.64 5.41
CA ALA A 98 -0.99 -1.19 6.13
C ALA A 98 -2.30 -0.73 5.46
N GLU A 99 -3.26 -1.63 5.35
CA GLU A 99 -4.57 -1.34 4.77
C GLU A 99 -5.67 -1.42 5.82
N PHE A 100 -6.73 -0.63 5.63
CA PHE A 100 -7.86 -0.54 6.55
C PHE A 100 -9.15 -0.94 5.82
N PRO A 101 -9.35 -2.24 5.52
CA PRO A 101 -10.38 -2.71 4.59
C PRO A 101 -11.82 -2.53 5.10
N PHE A 102 -12.00 -2.26 6.40
CA PHE A 102 -13.33 -2.17 6.99
C PHE A 102 -13.55 -0.84 7.71
N SER A 103 -14.37 0.02 7.13
CA SER A 103 -14.79 1.27 7.78
C SER A 103 -15.43 0.99 9.14
N GLY A 104 -15.01 1.73 10.17
CA GLY A 104 -15.56 1.63 11.52
C GLY A 104 -15.14 0.40 12.33
N LYS A 105 -14.40 -0.55 11.73
CA LYS A 105 -13.86 -1.71 12.45
C LYS A 105 -12.37 -1.54 12.71
N SER A 106 -11.91 -1.88 13.90
CA SER A 106 -10.50 -1.82 14.31
C SER A 106 -9.67 -2.95 13.71
N ILE A 107 -9.84 -3.21 12.41
CA ILE A 107 -9.10 -4.24 11.69
C ILE A 107 -8.11 -3.59 10.74
N VAL A 108 -6.84 -3.92 10.90
CA VAL A 108 -5.77 -3.57 9.97
C VAL A 108 -5.30 -4.83 9.24
N MET A 109 -5.03 -4.68 7.96
CA MET A 109 -4.40 -5.69 7.13
C MET A 109 -2.92 -5.34 6.94
N VAL A 110 -2.04 -6.27 7.24
CA VAL A 110 -0.59 -6.12 7.11
C VAL A 110 0.01 -7.38 6.48
N SER A 111 1.11 -7.22 5.77
CA SER A 111 1.78 -8.34 5.10
C SER A 111 3.25 -8.46 5.50
N ASN A 112 3.79 -9.65 5.45
CA ASN A 112 5.21 -9.95 5.62
C ASN A 112 5.77 -10.80 4.46
N GLY A 113 5.49 -10.42 3.24
CA GLY A 113 5.85 -11.19 2.06
C GLY A 113 4.74 -12.15 1.63
N SER A 114 4.84 -13.45 1.95
CA SER A 114 3.89 -14.46 1.50
C SER A 114 2.59 -14.52 2.29
N LYS A 115 2.55 -13.91 3.47
CA LYS A 115 1.38 -13.95 4.36
C LYS A 115 0.76 -12.58 4.58
N THR A 116 -0.56 -12.54 4.61
CA THR A 116 -1.37 -11.38 4.99
C THR A 116 -2.09 -11.67 6.30
N TYR A 117 -2.03 -10.72 7.23
CA TYR A 117 -2.61 -10.82 8.56
C TYR A 117 -3.66 -9.75 8.75
N TYR A 118 -4.82 -10.15 9.30
CA TYR A 118 -5.88 -9.24 9.75
C TYR A 118 -5.81 -9.16 11.26
N VAL A 119 -5.51 -7.98 11.79
CA VAL A 119 -5.31 -7.77 13.22
C VAL A 119 -6.31 -6.76 13.76
N ASP A 120 -7.03 -7.12 14.81
CA ASP A 120 -7.79 -6.15 15.61
C ASP A 120 -6.80 -5.40 16.53
N TRP A 121 -6.44 -4.18 16.11
CA TRP A 121 -5.44 -3.41 16.85
C TRP A 121 -5.92 -2.93 18.22
N LYS A 122 -7.23 -2.74 18.43
CA LYS A 122 -7.77 -2.37 19.75
C LYS A 122 -7.73 -3.53 20.72
N LYS A 123 -8.03 -4.74 20.25
CA LYS A 123 -7.98 -5.97 21.05
C LYS A 123 -6.60 -6.61 21.08
N ARG A 124 -5.66 -6.11 20.25
CA ARG A 124 -4.32 -6.69 20.06
C ARG A 124 -4.36 -8.17 19.73
N LYS A 125 -5.21 -8.55 18.80
CA LYS A 125 -5.48 -9.95 18.50
C LYS A 125 -5.47 -10.21 17.00
N LEU A 126 -4.81 -11.31 16.61
CA LEU A 126 -4.93 -11.85 15.25
C LEU A 126 -6.39 -12.31 15.02
N VAL A 127 -7.00 -11.80 13.96
CA VAL A 127 -8.37 -12.16 13.53
C VAL A 127 -8.30 -13.27 12.52
N SER A 128 -7.45 -13.14 11.51
CA SER A 128 -7.21 -14.16 10.50
C SER A 128 -5.85 -13.98 9.82
N GLU A 129 -5.35 -15.05 9.24
CA GLU A 129 -4.18 -15.03 8.37
C GLU A 129 -4.51 -15.67 7.03
N GLN A 130 -3.85 -15.19 5.98
CA GLN A 130 -3.92 -15.75 4.64
C GLN A 130 -2.51 -15.96 4.14
N ASP A 131 -2.24 -17.14 3.63
CA ASP A 131 -1.00 -17.46 2.96
C ASP A 131 -1.28 -17.88 1.51
N TYR A 132 -0.29 -17.66 0.67
CA TYR A 132 -0.31 -18.07 -0.73
C TYR A 132 0.68 -19.20 -0.92
N GLU A 133 0.31 -20.20 -1.71
CA GLU A 133 1.22 -21.27 -2.12
C GLU A 133 2.18 -20.77 -3.20
N ASP A 134 3.29 -21.47 -3.34
CA ASP A 134 4.20 -21.26 -4.46
C ASP A 134 3.45 -21.44 -5.78
N GLY A 135 3.62 -20.50 -6.70
CA GLY A 135 2.92 -20.47 -7.98
C GLY A 135 1.53 -19.79 -7.95
N GLU A 136 1.04 -19.38 -6.78
CA GLU A 136 -0.15 -18.54 -6.68
C GLU A 136 0.22 -17.05 -6.81
N SER A 137 -0.56 -16.33 -7.60
CA SER A 137 -0.44 -14.88 -7.77
C SER A 137 -1.77 -14.22 -7.46
N LEU A 138 -1.83 -13.45 -6.37
CA LEU A 138 -3.03 -12.70 -6.01
C LEU A 138 -3.29 -11.62 -7.06
N LEU A 139 -4.54 -11.54 -7.52
CA LEU A 139 -5.00 -10.48 -8.39
C LEU A 139 -5.78 -9.41 -7.61
N GLU A 140 -6.85 -9.82 -6.92
CA GLU A 140 -7.72 -8.88 -6.22
C GLU A 140 -8.57 -9.58 -5.16
N ALA A 141 -8.74 -8.92 -4.01
CA ALA A 141 -9.75 -9.29 -3.02
C ALA A 141 -11.05 -8.51 -3.25
N ASN A 142 -12.20 -9.10 -2.89
CA ASN A 142 -13.44 -8.34 -2.83
C ASN A 142 -13.43 -7.32 -1.67
N ALA A 143 -14.28 -6.31 -1.72
CA ALA A 143 -14.34 -5.25 -0.71
C ALA A 143 -14.59 -5.78 0.71
N GLN A 144 -15.25 -6.91 0.85
CA GLN A 144 -15.54 -7.56 2.13
C GLN A 144 -14.39 -8.45 2.64
N GLN A 145 -13.34 -8.63 1.85
CA GLN A 145 -12.20 -9.51 2.15
C GLN A 145 -12.62 -10.96 2.43
N THR A 146 -13.69 -11.42 1.76
CA THR A 146 -14.25 -12.77 1.92
C THR A 146 -14.00 -13.67 0.72
N ALA A 147 -13.56 -13.09 -0.40
CA ALA A 147 -13.19 -13.80 -1.61
C ALA A 147 -11.98 -13.15 -2.28
N PHE A 148 -11.13 -13.97 -2.86
CA PHE A 148 -9.85 -13.56 -3.45
C PHE A 148 -9.69 -14.19 -4.82
N ALA A 149 -9.54 -13.36 -5.86
CA ALA A 149 -9.17 -13.82 -7.18
C ALA A 149 -7.64 -14.01 -7.23
N TYR A 150 -7.18 -15.13 -7.73
CA TYR A 150 -5.75 -15.41 -7.89
C TYR A 150 -5.50 -16.30 -9.12
N LEU A 151 -4.27 -16.28 -9.59
CA LEU A 151 -3.79 -17.15 -10.66
C LEU A 151 -2.99 -18.30 -10.08
N LYS A 152 -3.16 -19.48 -10.67
CA LYS A 152 -2.32 -20.66 -10.48
C LYS A 152 -2.21 -21.39 -11.81
N ASP A 153 -0.99 -21.70 -12.23
CA ASP A 153 -0.72 -22.36 -13.52
C ASP A 153 -1.43 -21.67 -14.71
N SER A 154 -1.36 -20.33 -14.75
CA SER A 154 -2.03 -19.47 -15.74
C SER A 154 -3.55 -19.49 -15.72
N ASN A 155 -4.18 -20.23 -14.82
CA ASN A 155 -5.63 -20.30 -14.68
C ASN A 155 -6.14 -19.44 -13.54
N LEU A 156 -7.36 -18.93 -13.71
CA LEU A 156 -8.05 -18.09 -12.73
C LEU A 156 -8.82 -18.95 -11.72
N TYR A 157 -8.62 -18.61 -10.47
CA TYR A 157 -9.30 -19.19 -9.31
C TYR A 157 -9.91 -18.11 -8.44
N VAL A 158 -10.94 -18.49 -7.70
CA VAL A 158 -11.44 -17.69 -6.58
C VAL A 158 -11.34 -18.52 -5.31
N ARG A 159 -10.65 -17.98 -4.31
CA ARG A 159 -10.64 -18.52 -2.94
C ARG A 159 -11.72 -17.82 -2.14
N ILE A 160 -12.65 -18.60 -1.60
CA ILE A 160 -13.67 -18.10 -0.69
C ILE A 160 -13.16 -18.37 0.72
N ALA A 161 -12.73 -17.30 1.39
CA ALA A 161 -12.36 -17.35 2.80
C ALA A 161 -13.63 -17.40 3.64
N ASN A 162 -13.69 -18.29 4.61
CA ASN A 162 -14.74 -18.20 5.62
C ASN A 162 -14.61 -16.86 6.32
N ALA A 163 -15.73 -16.13 6.35
CA ALA A 163 -15.80 -14.76 6.86
C ALA A 163 -14.98 -14.56 8.15
N LEU A 164 -14.45 -13.35 8.35
CA LEU A 164 -13.66 -12.89 9.50
C LEU A 164 -14.40 -13.03 10.87
N ASN A 165 -15.24 -14.02 11.00
CA ASN A 165 -16.08 -14.32 12.16
C ASN A 165 -15.42 -15.34 13.09
N GLY A 166 -14.24 -14.99 13.60
CA GLY A 166 -13.64 -15.65 14.76
C GLY A 166 -12.96 -16.98 14.45
N LYS A 167 -12.02 -17.30 15.30
CA LYS A 167 -11.30 -18.56 15.49
C LYS A 167 -11.05 -19.38 14.21
N ASN A 168 -9.89 -19.17 13.59
CA ASN A 168 -9.32 -19.98 12.51
C ASN A 168 -9.88 -19.76 11.10
N ALA A 169 -9.83 -18.55 10.57
CA ALA A 169 -9.79 -18.35 9.13
C ALA A 169 -8.40 -18.76 8.60
N LYS A 170 -8.02 -20.01 8.84
CA LYS A 170 -6.86 -20.64 8.21
C LYS A 170 -7.26 -21.05 6.80
N ARG A 171 -6.31 -21.04 5.87
CA ARG A 171 -6.47 -21.57 4.52
C ARG A 171 -7.13 -22.96 4.47
N ALA A 172 -6.88 -23.82 5.47
CA ALA A 172 -7.50 -25.16 5.58
C ALA A 172 -9.04 -25.16 5.52
N ASN A 173 -9.68 -24.00 5.74
CA ASN A 173 -11.14 -23.83 5.69
C ASN A 173 -11.60 -22.98 4.50
N ALA A 174 -10.70 -22.60 3.58
CA ALA A 174 -11.06 -21.88 2.37
C ALA A 174 -11.50 -22.86 1.29
N LYS A 175 -12.46 -22.45 0.47
CA LYS A 175 -12.90 -23.18 -0.71
C LYS A 175 -12.33 -22.51 -1.95
N ASP A 176 -11.51 -23.25 -2.70
CA ASP A 176 -11.02 -22.79 -3.99
C ASP A 176 -11.98 -23.23 -5.11
N VAL A 177 -12.31 -22.29 -5.99
CA VAL A 177 -13.16 -22.50 -7.17
C VAL A 177 -12.33 -22.15 -8.39
N GLN A 178 -12.08 -23.09 -9.27
CA GLN A 178 -11.42 -22.86 -10.55
C GLN A 178 -12.42 -22.28 -11.55
N LEU A 179 -12.06 -21.13 -12.15
CA LEU A 179 -12.91 -20.42 -13.11
C LEU A 179 -12.47 -20.64 -14.56
N SER A 180 -11.21 -21.04 -14.80
CA SER A 180 -10.69 -21.31 -16.15
C SER A 180 -9.81 -22.55 -16.15
N THR A 181 -9.69 -23.19 -17.34
CA THR A 181 -8.91 -24.44 -17.52
C THR A 181 -7.98 -24.39 -18.74
N ASP A 182 -8.01 -23.32 -19.52
CA ASP A 182 -7.28 -23.16 -20.77
C ASP A 182 -6.21 -22.06 -20.70
N GLY A 183 -5.87 -21.64 -19.47
CA GLY A 183 -4.80 -20.66 -19.21
C GLY A 183 -3.46 -21.12 -19.77
N SER A 184 -2.73 -20.20 -20.43
CA SER A 184 -1.44 -20.47 -21.05
C SER A 184 -0.66 -19.16 -21.20
N ARG A 185 0.54 -19.24 -21.78
CA ARG A 185 1.28 -18.02 -22.15
C ARG A 185 0.52 -17.10 -23.12
N SER A 186 -0.36 -17.68 -23.96
CA SER A 186 -1.14 -16.94 -24.96
C SER A 186 -2.55 -16.61 -24.50
N ILE A 187 -3.04 -17.27 -23.47
CA ILE A 187 -4.38 -17.07 -22.90
C ILE A 187 -4.19 -16.73 -21.43
N VAL A 188 -4.33 -15.46 -21.11
CA VAL A 188 -4.16 -14.93 -19.75
C VAL A 188 -5.50 -14.46 -19.18
N TYR A 189 -5.67 -14.63 -17.88
CA TYR A 189 -6.88 -14.27 -17.16
C TYR A 189 -6.61 -13.20 -16.12
N GLY A 190 -7.54 -12.26 -15.98
CA GLY A 190 -7.56 -11.30 -14.88
C GLY A 190 -6.35 -10.38 -14.79
N GLN A 191 -5.52 -10.32 -15.81
CA GLN A 191 -4.37 -9.43 -15.88
C GLN A 191 -4.70 -8.14 -16.62
N SER A 192 -3.91 -7.08 -16.37
CA SER A 192 -4.02 -5.85 -17.12
C SER A 192 -3.77 -6.11 -18.61
N VAL A 193 -4.64 -5.57 -19.46
CA VAL A 193 -4.48 -5.64 -20.92
C VAL A 193 -3.54 -4.56 -21.47
N HIS A 194 -3.13 -3.64 -20.60
CA HIS A 194 -2.17 -2.56 -20.88
C HIS A 194 -0.94 -2.70 -19.99
N ARG A 195 0.15 -2.04 -20.36
CA ARG A 195 1.39 -1.97 -19.57
C ARG A 195 1.25 -0.95 -18.42
N ASP A 196 0.17 -1.05 -17.63
CA ASP A 196 -0.17 -0.13 -16.54
C ASP A 196 -0.32 1.35 -16.99
N GLU A 197 -0.58 1.55 -18.29
CA GLU A 197 -0.85 2.85 -18.88
C GLU A 197 -2.26 3.32 -18.52
N PHE A 198 -2.46 4.64 -18.46
CA PHE A 198 -3.75 5.28 -18.16
C PHE A 198 -4.37 4.86 -16.82
N GLY A 199 -3.57 4.37 -15.88
CA GLY A 199 -4.05 3.88 -14.60
C GLY A 199 -4.76 2.52 -14.66
N ILE A 200 -4.65 1.79 -15.79
CA ILE A 200 -5.19 0.43 -15.94
C ILE A 200 -4.14 -0.57 -15.46
N SER A 201 -4.24 -0.98 -14.20
CA SER A 201 -3.27 -1.86 -13.53
C SER A 201 -3.80 -3.24 -13.20
N LYS A 202 -5.07 -3.53 -13.52
CA LYS A 202 -5.71 -4.82 -13.20
C LYS A 202 -6.67 -5.28 -14.29
N GLY A 203 -7.04 -6.54 -14.25
CA GLY A 203 -8.01 -7.16 -15.16
C GLY A 203 -9.10 -7.94 -14.44
N THR A 204 -9.28 -7.72 -13.14
CA THR A 204 -10.35 -8.28 -12.32
C THR A 204 -11.17 -7.17 -11.68
N PHE A 205 -12.49 -7.36 -11.55
CA PHE A 205 -13.41 -6.35 -11.06
C PHE A 205 -14.51 -7.00 -10.24
N TRP A 206 -14.47 -6.83 -8.94
CA TRP A 206 -15.53 -7.30 -8.05
C TRP A 206 -16.72 -6.36 -8.05
N SER A 207 -17.92 -6.94 -8.00
CA SER A 207 -19.14 -6.15 -7.73
C SER A 207 -19.07 -5.53 -6.32
N PRO A 208 -19.73 -4.39 -6.06
CA PRO A 208 -19.69 -3.73 -4.76
C PRO A 208 -20.13 -4.61 -3.59
N ASN A 209 -21.07 -5.54 -3.83
CA ASN A 209 -21.50 -6.51 -2.82
C ASN A 209 -20.58 -7.75 -2.70
N GLY A 210 -19.53 -7.84 -3.53
CA GLY A 210 -18.54 -8.91 -3.49
C GLY A 210 -18.99 -10.26 -4.00
N GLU A 211 -20.16 -10.37 -4.64
CA GLU A 211 -20.76 -11.63 -5.07
C GLU A 211 -20.42 -12.02 -6.51
N LYS A 212 -19.99 -11.05 -7.33
CA LYS A 212 -19.71 -11.27 -8.76
C LYS A 212 -18.31 -10.76 -9.07
N LEU A 213 -17.59 -11.51 -9.89
CA LEU A 213 -16.28 -11.16 -10.43
C LEU A 213 -16.36 -11.06 -11.94
N ALA A 214 -16.09 -9.88 -12.51
CA ALA A 214 -15.79 -9.70 -13.92
C ALA A 214 -14.27 -9.75 -14.13
N PHE A 215 -13.82 -10.28 -15.27
CA PHE A 215 -12.40 -10.37 -15.58
C PHE A 215 -12.14 -10.35 -17.09
N TYR A 216 -10.93 -9.94 -17.46
CA TYR A 216 -10.43 -10.06 -18.83
C TYR A 216 -9.90 -11.48 -19.11
N ARG A 217 -10.04 -11.87 -20.36
CA ARG A 217 -9.46 -13.09 -20.96
C ARG A 217 -8.68 -12.72 -22.21
#